data_459ae7e42918013a62b5c823e138ff00
#
_entry.id   459ae7e42918013a62b5c823e138ff00
#
_cell.length_a   1.000
_cell.length_b   1.000
_cell.length_c   1.000
_cell.angle_alpha   90.00
_cell.angle_beta   90.00
_cell.angle_gamma   90.00
#
_symmetry.space_group_name_H-M   'P 1'
#
loop_
_entity.id
_entity.type
_entity.pdbx_description
1 polymer ?
#
loop_
_entity_poly.entity_id
_entity_poly.type
_entity_poly.pdbx_seq_one_letter_code
_entity_poly.pdbx_strand_id
1 'polypeptide(L)'
;MKTGNITQTAWNRSVKRQLHTEMRHSVFRPSPEENCSGLRLASEDAAVWSSASVTGDSPRTARYAVLQAAGNLAARGVTPQGVSLRILFPEETEEEMLAAAARGAQEVCGRMGTELTCLQGEVNPAVRRMVVLADAAGAADSGEFTGIMRPGQEILLCGYTGLEGMLHILDEAEEELAE
;
A
#
# COMPACT_ATOMS: atom_id res chain seq x y z
N MET A 1 21.31 -8.85 1.62
CA MET A 1 20.27 -8.67 0.57
C MET A 1 20.49 -7.30 -0.04
N LYS A 2 20.17 -7.10 -1.30
CA LYS A 2 20.25 -5.79 -1.95
C LYS A 2 18.99 -4.98 -1.64
N THR A 3 19.08 -3.67 -1.74
CA THR A 3 17.94 -2.75 -1.64
C THR A 3 16.86 -3.12 -2.66
N GLY A 4 15.60 -3.06 -2.28
CA GLY A 4 14.42 -3.38 -3.10
C GLY A 4 13.68 -4.62 -2.61
N ASN A 5 12.70 -5.04 -3.39
CA ASN A 5 11.86 -6.18 -3.04
C ASN A 5 12.68 -7.49 -2.97
N ILE A 6 12.21 -8.40 -2.11
CA ILE A 6 12.83 -9.73 -1.97
C ILE A 6 12.62 -10.51 -3.26
N THR A 7 13.70 -11.06 -3.82
CA THR A 7 13.61 -11.87 -5.05
C THR A 7 12.85 -13.17 -4.80
N GLN A 8 12.16 -13.68 -5.84
CA GLN A 8 11.46 -14.97 -5.80
C GLN A 8 12.36 -16.11 -5.27
N THR A 9 13.63 -16.13 -5.69
CA THR A 9 14.59 -17.16 -5.23
C THR A 9 14.86 -17.04 -3.74
N ALA A 10 15.09 -15.84 -3.22
CA ALA A 10 15.31 -15.61 -1.79
C ALA A 10 14.05 -15.95 -0.97
N TRP A 11 12.88 -15.54 -1.45
CA TRP A 11 11.60 -15.85 -0.83
C TRP A 11 11.35 -17.35 -0.74
N ASN A 12 11.57 -18.09 -1.84
CA ASN A 12 11.40 -19.54 -1.87
C ASN A 12 12.31 -20.28 -0.89
N ARG A 13 13.57 -19.81 -0.74
CA ARG A 13 14.56 -20.45 0.16
C ARG A 13 14.32 -20.13 1.64
N SER A 14 13.84 -18.94 1.94
CA SER A 14 13.71 -18.42 3.32
C SER A 14 12.28 -18.48 3.83
N VAL A 15 11.36 -17.74 3.20
CA VAL A 15 10.00 -17.52 3.71
C VAL A 15 9.12 -18.74 3.46
N LYS A 16 9.06 -19.23 2.21
CA LYS A 16 8.17 -20.34 1.82
C LYS A 16 8.42 -21.60 2.68
N ARG A 17 9.65 -21.84 3.07
CA ARG A 17 10.02 -23.00 3.90
C ARG A 17 9.51 -22.92 5.34
N GLN A 18 9.10 -21.74 5.79
CA GLN A 18 8.57 -21.51 7.14
C GLN A 18 7.04 -21.49 7.18
N LEU A 19 6.39 -21.46 6.01
CA LEU A 19 4.93 -21.43 5.91
C LEU A 19 4.37 -22.87 5.98
N HIS A 20 4.16 -23.35 7.18
CA HIS A 20 3.64 -24.71 7.45
C HIS A 20 2.17 -24.73 7.86
N THR A 21 1.56 -23.57 8.07
CA THR A 21 0.17 -23.47 8.50
C THR A 21 -0.77 -23.80 7.35
N GLU A 22 -1.76 -24.65 7.61
CA GLU A 22 -2.82 -24.94 6.66
C GLU A 22 -3.69 -23.69 6.43
N MET A 23 -3.81 -23.24 5.18
CA MET A 23 -4.52 -22.02 4.80
C MET A 23 -5.97 -22.34 4.46
N ARG A 24 -6.82 -22.55 5.47
CA ARG A 24 -8.24 -22.89 5.28
C ARG A 24 -9.11 -21.68 4.94
N HIS A 25 -8.73 -20.51 5.45
CA HIS A 25 -9.51 -19.28 5.33
C HIS A 25 -8.90 -18.29 4.33
N SER A 26 -7.68 -18.47 3.91
CA SER A 26 -7.00 -17.54 3.01
C SER A 26 -7.60 -17.56 1.62
N VAL A 27 -7.84 -16.39 1.05
CA VAL A 27 -8.28 -16.17 -0.33
C VAL A 27 -7.10 -16.22 -1.28
N PHE A 28 -6.02 -15.55 -0.92
CA PHE A 28 -4.78 -15.51 -1.69
C PHE A 28 -3.68 -16.32 -1.01
N ARG A 29 -2.76 -16.86 -1.82
CA ARG A 29 -1.58 -17.54 -1.30
C ARG A 29 -0.42 -16.55 -1.19
N PRO A 30 0.32 -16.52 -0.08
CA PRO A 30 1.50 -15.67 0.05
C PRO A 30 2.52 -15.92 -1.05
N SER A 31 2.90 -14.86 -1.73
CA SER A 31 3.99 -14.85 -2.71
C SER A 31 4.61 -13.45 -2.75
N PRO A 32 5.83 -13.27 -3.26
CA PRO A 32 6.44 -11.95 -3.37
C PRO A 32 5.77 -11.06 -4.44
N GLU A 33 4.90 -11.62 -5.26
CA GLU A 33 4.15 -10.92 -6.31
C GLU A 33 2.71 -10.62 -5.88
N GLU A 34 2.26 -11.17 -4.73
CA GLU A 34 0.91 -10.97 -4.22
C GLU A 34 0.90 -9.81 -3.23
N ASN A 35 0.27 -8.72 -3.63
CA ASN A 35 0.16 -7.50 -2.84
C ASN A 35 -1.10 -7.44 -1.97
N CYS A 36 -2.00 -8.40 -2.10
CA CYS A 36 -3.23 -8.46 -1.33
C CYS A 36 -3.25 -9.65 -0.40
N SER A 37 -3.94 -9.49 0.70
CA SER A 37 -4.31 -10.56 1.62
C SER A 37 -5.82 -10.62 1.75
N GLY A 38 -6.39 -11.77 2.08
CA GLY A 38 -7.82 -11.88 2.25
C GLY A 38 -8.22 -13.12 3.05
N LEU A 39 -9.29 -12.97 3.80
CA LEU A 39 -9.90 -14.04 4.58
C LEU A 39 -11.35 -14.24 4.16
N ARG A 40 -11.76 -15.48 3.96
CA ARG A 40 -13.15 -15.85 3.76
C ARG A 40 -13.90 -15.71 5.08
N LEU A 41 -15.04 -15.04 5.03
CA LEU A 41 -15.95 -14.87 6.14
C LEU A 41 -17.04 -15.94 6.08
N ALA A 42 -17.83 -16.07 7.15
CA ALA A 42 -18.91 -17.07 7.22
C ALA A 42 -20.08 -16.80 6.24
N SER A 43 -20.15 -15.59 5.67
CA SER A 43 -21.21 -15.11 4.77
C SER A 43 -20.89 -15.25 3.28
N GLU A 44 -19.99 -16.11 2.87
CA GLU A 44 -19.48 -16.19 1.49
C GLU A 44 -18.67 -14.96 1.03
N ASP A 45 -18.71 -13.85 1.76
CA ASP A 45 -17.89 -12.67 1.55
C ASP A 45 -16.45 -12.92 1.96
N ALA A 46 -15.55 -12.09 1.43
CA ALA A 46 -14.17 -12.02 1.86
C ALA A 46 -13.82 -10.61 2.34
N ALA A 47 -13.14 -10.52 3.47
CA ALA A 47 -12.39 -9.33 3.84
C ALA A 47 -11.04 -9.37 3.12
N VAL A 48 -10.75 -8.34 2.36
CA VAL A 48 -9.52 -8.21 1.57
C VAL A 48 -8.80 -6.94 1.98
N TRP A 49 -7.50 -7.02 2.13
CA TRP A 49 -6.66 -5.85 2.43
C TRP A 49 -5.35 -5.90 1.68
N SER A 50 -4.77 -4.74 1.49
CA SER A 50 -3.44 -4.54 0.91
C SER A 50 -2.65 -3.60 1.78
N SER A 51 -1.37 -3.91 1.96
CA SER A 51 -0.42 -3.07 2.68
C SER A 51 0.58 -2.46 1.71
N ALA A 52 0.88 -1.19 1.91
CA ALA A 52 1.93 -0.47 1.20
C ALA A 52 2.84 0.28 2.17
N SER A 53 4.09 0.46 1.79
CA SER A 53 5.05 1.27 2.54
C SER A 53 5.75 2.25 1.61
N VAL A 54 5.73 3.53 1.97
CA VAL A 54 6.39 4.59 1.20
C VAL A 54 7.30 5.38 2.14
N THR A 55 8.50 5.69 1.65
CA THR A 55 9.49 6.49 2.38
C THR A 55 9.70 7.81 1.65
N GLY A 56 9.74 8.91 2.37
CA GLY A 56 10.00 10.23 1.79
C GLY A 56 10.06 11.32 2.87
N ASP A 57 10.48 12.51 2.49
CA ASP A 57 10.60 13.66 3.40
C ASP A 57 9.46 14.68 3.19
N SER A 58 8.64 14.48 2.18
CA SER A 58 7.48 15.31 1.88
C SER A 58 6.23 14.83 2.62
N PRO A 59 5.36 15.72 3.14
CA PRO A 59 4.06 15.34 3.70
C PRO A 59 3.15 14.64 2.67
N ARG A 60 3.44 14.77 1.36
CA ARG A 60 2.74 14.06 0.27
C ARG A 60 2.99 12.55 0.30
N THR A 61 4.04 12.07 0.97
CA THR A 61 4.35 10.65 1.13
C THR A 61 3.17 9.85 1.69
N ALA A 62 2.40 10.43 2.62
CA ALA A 62 1.19 9.80 3.15
C ALA A 62 0.10 9.60 2.08
N ARG A 63 -0.05 10.55 1.14
CA ARG A 63 -0.99 10.43 0.01
C ARG A 63 -0.61 9.27 -0.91
N TYR A 64 0.69 9.12 -1.21
CA TYR A 64 1.19 8.05 -2.07
C TYR A 64 0.98 6.68 -1.44
N ALA A 65 1.24 6.53 -0.15
CA ALA A 65 0.99 5.28 0.56
C ALA A 65 -0.49 4.86 0.51
N VAL A 66 -1.41 5.81 0.72
CA VAL A 66 -2.86 5.57 0.59
C VAL A 66 -3.23 5.13 -0.82
N LEU A 67 -2.75 5.86 -1.84
CA LEU A 67 -3.05 5.55 -3.24
C LEU A 67 -2.50 4.20 -3.65
N GLN A 68 -1.30 3.84 -3.21
CA GLN A 68 -0.68 2.56 -3.52
C GLN A 68 -1.46 1.39 -2.89
N ALA A 69 -1.80 1.49 -1.59
CA ALA A 69 -2.58 0.46 -0.91
C ALA A 69 -3.98 0.30 -1.54
N ALA A 70 -4.67 1.42 -1.81
CA ALA A 70 -5.98 1.40 -2.44
C ALA A 70 -5.93 0.89 -3.89
N GLY A 71 -4.89 1.25 -4.65
CA GLY A 71 -4.67 0.80 -6.02
C GLY A 71 -4.46 -0.72 -6.12
N ASN A 72 -3.75 -1.31 -5.17
CA ASN A 72 -3.58 -2.76 -5.09
C ASN A 72 -4.92 -3.49 -4.90
N LEU A 73 -5.81 -2.97 -4.04
CA LEU A 73 -7.17 -3.51 -3.89
C LEU A 73 -7.99 -3.36 -5.16
N ALA A 74 -7.96 -2.17 -5.76
CA ALA A 74 -8.69 -1.90 -7.00
C ALA A 74 -8.23 -2.82 -8.14
N ALA A 75 -6.94 -3.13 -8.23
CA ALA A 75 -6.40 -4.09 -9.19
C ALA A 75 -6.93 -5.53 -8.99
N ARG A 76 -7.45 -5.83 -7.81
CA ARG A 76 -8.13 -7.11 -7.50
C ARG A 76 -9.65 -7.03 -7.65
N GLY A 77 -10.18 -5.91 -8.12
CA GLY A 77 -11.62 -5.68 -8.25
C GLY A 77 -12.31 -5.35 -6.92
N VAL A 78 -11.55 -5.04 -5.87
CA VAL A 78 -12.09 -4.73 -4.55
C VAL A 78 -12.14 -3.22 -4.35
N THR A 79 -13.30 -2.68 -4.02
CA THR A 79 -13.44 -1.27 -3.68
C THR A 79 -12.89 -1.00 -2.27
N PRO A 80 -11.91 -0.10 -2.11
CA PRO A 80 -11.42 0.29 -0.80
C PRO A 80 -12.53 0.95 0.01
N GLN A 81 -12.79 0.47 1.21
CA GLN A 81 -13.79 1.02 2.14
C GLN A 81 -13.14 1.77 3.29
N GLY A 82 -12.00 1.29 3.76
CA GLY A 82 -11.27 1.91 4.86
C GLY A 82 -9.76 1.85 4.64
N VAL A 83 -9.07 2.85 5.18
CA VAL A 83 -7.60 2.92 5.21
C VAL A 83 -7.14 3.18 6.62
N SER A 84 -6.11 2.47 7.05
CA SER A 84 -5.36 2.79 8.27
C SER A 84 -3.94 3.19 7.92
N LEU A 85 -3.40 4.14 8.68
CA LEU A 85 -2.03 4.63 8.52
C LEU A 85 -1.23 4.49 9.81
N ARG A 86 0.01 4.10 9.66
CA ARG A 86 1.05 4.28 10.67
C ARG A 86 2.21 5.05 10.06
N ILE A 87 2.62 6.14 10.71
CA ILE A 87 3.69 7.00 10.25
C ILE A 87 4.82 6.97 11.28
N LEU A 88 6.01 6.57 10.83
CA LEU A 88 7.23 6.67 11.62
C LEU A 88 7.98 7.92 11.18
N PHE A 89 8.20 8.83 12.12
CA PHE A 89 8.95 10.06 11.91
C PHE A 89 10.37 9.94 12.45
N PRO A 90 11.37 10.53 11.80
CA PRO A 90 12.69 10.70 12.40
C PRO A 90 12.62 11.65 13.62
N GLU A 91 13.65 11.61 14.45
CA GLU A 91 13.84 12.57 15.53
C GLU A 91 13.85 14.00 14.96
N GLU A 92 13.46 14.96 15.77
CA GLU A 92 13.38 16.39 15.41
C GLU A 92 12.29 16.75 14.37
N THR A 93 11.39 15.83 14.03
CA THR A 93 10.25 16.14 13.16
C THR A 93 9.27 17.07 13.89
N GLU A 94 8.85 18.12 13.22
CA GLU A 94 7.89 19.08 13.76
C GLU A 94 6.45 18.55 13.64
N GLU A 95 5.58 18.95 14.57
CA GLU A 95 4.17 18.54 14.60
C GLU A 95 3.40 18.92 13.33
N GLU A 96 3.83 20.01 12.64
CA GLU A 96 3.23 20.45 11.39
C GLU A 96 3.39 19.41 10.27
N MET A 97 4.47 18.64 10.24
CA MET A 97 4.65 17.54 9.30
C MET A 97 3.59 16.45 9.50
N LEU A 98 3.30 16.09 10.76
CA LEU A 98 2.22 15.14 11.07
C LEU A 98 0.86 15.68 10.63
N ALA A 99 0.59 16.96 10.92
CA ALA A 99 -0.66 17.59 10.53
C ALA A 99 -0.83 17.65 9.01
N ALA A 100 0.24 17.98 8.27
CA ALA A 100 0.22 18.05 6.81
C ALA A 100 0.05 16.66 6.17
N ALA A 101 0.73 15.65 6.68
CA ALA A 101 0.59 14.26 6.25
C ALA A 101 -0.86 13.75 6.48
N ALA A 102 -1.43 14.04 7.65
CA ALA A 102 -2.80 13.67 7.99
C ALA A 102 -3.84 14.35 7.07
N ARG A 103 -3.68 15.66 6.81
CA ARG A 103 -4.54 16.40 5.87
C ARG A 103 -4.47 15.78 4.46
N GLY A 104 -3.27 15.50 3.97
CA GLY A 104 -3.06 14.90 2.66
C GLY A 104 -3.71 13.52 2.52
N ALA A 105 -3.54 12.66 3.52
CA ALA A 105 -4.17 11.35 3.55
C ALA A 105 -5.71 11.45 3.58
N GLN A 106 -6.26 12.31 4.44
CA GLN A 106 -7.70 12.52 4.55
C GLN A 106 -8.31 13.06 3.25
N GLU A 107 -7.61 13.98 2.56
CA GLU A 107 -8.06 14.52 1.27
C GLU A 107 -8.18 13.42 0.20
N VAL A 108 -7.19 12.54 0.11
CA VAL A 108 -7.21 11.42 -0.85
C VAL A 108 -8.32 10.43 -0.51
N CYS A 109 -8.45 10.05 0.76
CA CYS A 109 -9.54 9.17 1.21
C CYS A 109 -10.91 9.76 0.86
N GLY A 110 -11.11 11.06 1.13
CA GLY A 110 -12.34 11.76 0.79
C GLY A 110 -12.67 11.77 -0.71
N ARG A 111 -11.66 11.96 -1.57
CA ARG A 111 -11.84 11.90 -3.03
C ARG A 111 -12.20 10.50 -3.54
N MET A 112 -11.70 9.45 -2.88
CA MET A 112 -12.01 8.06 -3.21
C MET A 112 -13.34 7.57 -2.61
N GLY A 113 -13.95 8.33 -1.72
CA GLY A 113 -15.12 7.88 -0.95
C GLY A 113 -14.77 6.79 0.07
N THR A 114 -13.52 6.76 0.53
CA THR A 114 -12.96 5.79 1.49
C THR A 114 -12.78 6.45 2.85
N GLU A 115 -12.94 5.71 3.92
CA GLU A 115 -12.76 6.23 5.27
C GLU A 115 -11.30 6.11 5.73
N LEU A 116 -10.74 7.18 6.30
CA LEU A 116 -9.50 7.11 7.06
C LEU A 116 -9.85 6.61 8.48
N THR A 117 -9.74 5.29 8.69
CA THR A 117 -10.23 4.61 9.90
C THR A 117 -9.25 4.69 11.08
N CYS A 118 -7.98 4.88 10.80
CA CYS A 118 -6.93 5.02 11.82
C CYS A 118 -5.75 5.82 11.27
N LEU A 119 -5.15 6.66 12.12
CA LEU A 119 -3.85 7.27 11.87
C LEU A 119 -3.07 7.29 13.17
N GLN A 120 -1.90 6.68 13.16
CA GLN A 120 -0.96 6.70 14.28
C GLN A 120 0.38 7.27 13.83
N GLY A 121 0.93 8.19 14.61
CA GLY A 121 2.26 8.76 14.42
C GLY A 121 3.19 8.33 15.56
N GLU A 122 4.44 8.02 15.23
CA GLU A 122 5.47 7.64 16.18
C GLU A 122 6.79 8.28 15.77
N VAL A 123 7.47 8.97 16.69
CA VAL A 123 8.85 9.39 16.49
C VAL A 123 9.76 8.22 16.86
N ASN A 124 10.56 7.76 15.91
CA ASN A 124 11.33 6.53 16.06
C ASN A 124 12.79 6.76 15.63
N PRO A 125 13.78 6.59 16.53
CA PRO A 125 15.20 6.83 16.24
C PRO A 125 15.79 5.82 15.21
N ALA A 126 15.07 4.76 14.89
CA ALA A 126 15.52 3.79 13.89
C ALA A 126 15.31 4.26 12.45
N VAL A 127 14.50 5.31 12.22
CA VAL A 127 14.24 5.85 10.89
C VAL A 127 14.97 7.17 10.69
N ARG A 128 15.51 7.38 9.49
CA ARG A 128 16.18 8.64 9.10
C ARG A 128 15.31 9.54 8.23
N ARG A 129 14.28 8.96 7.64
CA ARG A 129 13.27 9.60 6.79
C ARG A 129 11.91 9.12 7.25
N MET A 130 10.87 9.90 7.01
CA MET A 130 9.50 9.48 7.29
C MET A 130 9.17 8.19 6.52
N VAL A 131 8.63 7.21 7.24
CA VAL A 131 8.11 5.96 6.66
C VAL A 131 6.63 5.90 6.93
N VAL A 132 5.84 5.81 5.87
CA VAL A 132 4.39 5.67 5.94
C VAL A 132 4.00 4.25 5.57
N LEU A 133 3.29 3.60 6.47
CA LEU A 133 2.67 2.29 6.27
C LEU A 133 1.18 2.51 6.11
N ALA A 134 0.60 2.05 5.02
CA ALA A 134 -0.82 2.17 4.73
C ALA A 134 -1.43 0.79 4.53
N ASP A 135 -2.54 0.53 5.19
CA ASP A 135 -3.35 -0.66 4.98
C ASP A 135 -4.72 -0.21 4.47
N ALA A 136 -5.07 -0.60 3.25
CA ALA A 136 -6.40 -0.40 2.70
C ALA A 136 -7.19 -1.71 2.80
N ALA A 137 -8.46 -1.63 3.15
CA ALA A 137 -9.34 -2.77 3.32
C ALA A 137 -10.68 -2.56 2.61
N GLY A 138 -11.27 -3.67 2.15
CA GLY A 138 -12.59 -3.71 1.55
C GLY A 138 -13.19 -5.10 1.63
N ALA A 139 -14.49 -5.20 1.31
CA ALA A 139 -15.18 -6.47 1.20
C ALA A 139 -15.48 -6.77 -0.27
N ALA A 140 -15.47 -8.06 -0.62
CA ALA A 140 -15.85 -8.55 -1.93
C ALA A 140 -16.50 -9.92 -1.81
N ASP A 141 -17.33 -10.28 -2.80
CA ASP A 141 -17.76 -11.65 -2.98
C ASP A 141 -16.55 -12.54 -3.27
N SER A 142 -16.42 -13.64 -2.55
CA SER A 142 -15.27 -14.54 -2.64
C SER A 142 -15.08 -15.20 -4.02
N GLY A 143 -16.05 -15.07 -4.91
CA GLY A 143 -16.01 -15.54 -6.30
C GLY A 143 -15.59 -14.49 -7.34
N GLU A 144 -15.54 -13.21 -6.99
CA GLU A 144 -15.39 -12.09 -7.95
C GLU A 144 -14.00 -11.49 -8.05
N PHE A 145 -12.97 -12.12 -7.54
CA PHE A 145 -11.61 -11.58 -7.64
C PHE A 145 -11.08 -11.60 -9.07
N THR A 146 -10.47 -10.49 -9.50
CA THR A 146 -9.73 -10.48 -10.78
C THR A 146 -8.63 -11.53 -10.73
N GLY A 147 -8.76 -12.50 -11.59
CA GLY A 147 -7.94 -13.70 -11.57
C GLY A 147 -6.73 -13.65 -12.50
N ILE A 148 -6.27 -14.83 -12.87
CA ILE A 148 -5.16 -15.03 -13.80
C ILE A 148 -5.57 -14.56 -15.20
N MET A 149 -4.70 -13.82 -15.87
CA MET A 149 -4.89 -13.38 -17.25
C MET A 149 -5.11 -14.58 -18.17
N ARG A 150 -6.05 -14.44 -19.10
CA ARG A 150 -6.40 -15.45 -20.09
C ARG A 150 -6.13 -14.93 -21.50
N PRO A 151 -5.75 -15.77 -22.46
CA PRO A 151 -5.65 -15.38 -23.86
C PRO A 151 -6.95 -14.74 -24.36
N GLY A 152 -6.83 -13.61 -25.08
CA GLY A 152 -7.98 -12.86 -25.61
C GLY A 152 -8.48 -11.73 -24.69
N GLN A 153 -7.92 -11.55 -23.51
CA GLN A 153 -8.18 -10.38 -22.66
C GLN A 153 -7.36 -9.17 -23.12
N GLU A 154 -7.93 -7.99 -22.96
CA GLU A 154 -7.25 -6.73 -23.25
C GLU A 154 -6.51 -6.23 -22.00
N ILE A 155 -5.35 -5.61 -22.21
CA ILE A 155 -4.59 -4.95 -21.15
C ILE A 155 -4.92 -3.46 -21.22
N LEU A 156 -5.50 -2.93 -20.15
CA LEU A 156 -5.77 -1.50 -19.99
C LEU A 156 -4.70 -0.85 -19.12
N LEU A 157 -4.05 0.19 -19.66
CA LEU A 157 -3.15 1.04 -18.89
C LEU A 157 -3.86 2.36 -18.58
N CYS A 158 -4.05 2.66 -17.29
CA CYS A 158 -4.60 3.92 -16.82
C CYS A 158 -3.48 4.83 -16.32
N GLY A 159 -3.34 6.03 -16.89
CA GLY A 159 -2.31 6.99 -16.55
C GLY A 159 -1.02 6.80 -17.36
N TYR A 160 0.10 7.17 -16.76
CA TYR A 160 1.42 7.14 -17.41
C TYR A 160 2.37 6.22 -16.65
N THR A 161 3.16 5.43 -17.36
CA THR A 161 4.22 4.62 -16.76
C THR A 161 5.29 5.52 -16.15
N GLY A 162 5.72 5.20 -14.92
CA GLY A 162 6.76 5.96 -14.21
C GLY A 162 6.29 7.25 -13.55
N LEU A 163 4.99 7.62 -13.63
CA LEU A 163 4.47 8.84 -13.04
C LEU A 163 4.71 8.93 -11.52
N GLU A 164 4.51 7.84 -10.80
CA GLU A 164 4.76 7.80 -9.36
C GLU A 164 6.23 8.11 -9.03
N GLY A 165 7.17 7.43 -9.70
CA GLY A 165 8.60 7.69 -9.51
C GLY A 165 8.99 9.12 -9.86
N MET A 166 8.40 9.70 -10.90
CA MET A 166 8.63 11.08 -11.29
C MET A 166 8.10 12.08 -10.25
N LEU A 167 6.92 11.80 -9.67
CA LEU A 167 6.36 12.63 -8.60
C LEU A 167 7.23 12.59 -7.34
N HIS A 168 7.78 11.45 -6.98
CA HIS A 168 8.73 11.35 -5.86
C HIS A 168 9.99 12.17 -6.12
N ILE A 169 10.56 12.10 -7.32
CA ILE A 169 11.74 12.92 -7.69
C ILE A 169 11.41 14.41 -7.63
N LEU A 170 10.25 14.82 -8.16
CA LEU A 170 9.81 16.22 -8.11
C LEU A 170 9.62 16.71 -6.66
N ASP A 171 9.03 15.90 -5.79
CA ASP A 171 8.83 16.25 -4.38
C ASP A 171 10.15 16.35 -3.60
N GLU A 172 11.15 15.54 -3.97
CA GLU A 172 12.46 15.57 -3.30
C GLU A 172 13.40 16.67 -3.83
N ALA A 173 13.21 17.09 -5.08
CA ALA A 173 14.04 18.07 -5.76
C ALA A 173 13.29 19.39 -6.06
N GLU A 174 12.18 19.67 -5.36
CA GLU A 174 11.32 20.83 -5.63
C GLU A 174 12.10 22.15 -5.58
N GLU A 175 13.03 22.30 -4.64
CA GLU A 175 13.88 23.49 -4.49
C GLU A 175 14.92 23.61 -5.62
N GLU A 176 15.51 22.48 -6.04
CA GLU A 176 16.53 22.44 -7.11
C GLU A 176 15.92 22.66 -8.50
N LEU A 177 14.65 22.30 -8.68
CA LEU A 177 13.95 22.44 -9.96
C LEU A 177 13.24 23.80 -10.12
N ALA A 178 13.16 24.59 -9.05
CA ALA A 178 12.59 25.93 -9.05
C ALA A 178 13.58 27.02 -9.48
N GLU A 179 14.86 26.70 -9.64
CA GLU A 179 15.93 27.56 -10.20
C GLU A 179 16.03 27.42 -11.72
#